data_656df768c7542b51f143c910c4290003
#
_entry.id   656df768c7542b51f143c910c4290003
#
_cell.length_a   1.000
_cell.length_b   1.000
_cell.length_c   1.000
_cell.angle_alpha   90.00
_cell.angle_beta   90.00
_cell.angle_gamma   90.00
#
_symmetry.space_group_name_H-M   'P 1'
#
loop_
_entity.id
_entity.type
_entity.pdbx_description
1 polymer ?
#
loop_
_entity_poly.entity_id
_entity_poly.type
_entity_poly.pdbx_seq_one_letter_code
_entity_poly.pdbx_strand_id
1 'polypeptide(L)'
;MGQVQTLVRLDGEGRPEEAGALAGFEGSAANVGALANQVGAVASVAREEAEVKAAIVAADERETKGERALLNLGHTFGHAIETGTGYGNWLHGEAVAAGTAMALDLSARLGWLGRADVERVLRLYERARLPVAPPPGLGPDAFLNLMAVDKKATEGRIRLVLLEGLGRAVVRGDTPPGLLRATLDAGCR
;
A
#
# COMPACT_ATOMS: atom_id res chain seq x y z
N MET A 1 18.48 17.71 0.22
CA MET A 1 17.11 18.20 -0.05
C MET A 1 16.23 17.70 1.08
N GLY A 2 15.79 18.60 1.96
CA GLY A 2 15.12 18.26 3.20
C GLY A 2 13.71 17.69 2.98
N GLN A 3 13.41 16.60 3.63
CA GLN A 3 12.05 16.08 3.75
C GLN A 3 11.24 17.05 4.62
N VAL A 4 10.17 17.61 4.06
CA VAL A 4 9.17 18.34 4.83
C VAL A 4 8.25 17.29 5.46
N GLN A 5 8.56 16.88 6.68
CA GLN A 5 7.61 16.20 7.54
C GLN A 5 6.63 17.26 8.06
N THR A 6 5.47 17.33 7.45
CA THR A 6 4.37 18.14 7.99
C THR A 6 3.72 17.35 9.13
N LEU A 7 4.24 17.51 10.35
CA LEU A 7 3.55 17.13 11.57
C LEU A 7 2.45 18.15 11.80
N VAL A 8 1.21 17.78 11.54
CA VAL A 8 0.04 18.56 12.01
C VAL A 8 -0.06 18.33 13.51
N ARG A 9 0.26 19.36 14.30
CA ARG A 9 -0.06 19.37 15.73
C ARG A 9 -1.54 19.71 15.89
N LEU A 10 -2.22 18.91 16.69
CA LEU A 10 -3.59 19.16 17.11
C LEU A 10 -3.57 19.87 18.47
N ASP A 11 -4.44 20.87 18.66
CA ASP A 11 -4.69 21.51 19.96
C ASP A 11 -5.36 20.51 20.91
N GLY A 12 -5.53 20.90 22.18
CA GLY A 12 -6.15 20.07 23.21
C GLY A 12 -7.62 19.71 22.96
N GLU A 13 -8.24 20.22 21.90
CA GLU A 13 -9.59 19.92 21.43
C GLU A 13 -9.61 19.16 20.10
N GLY A 14 -8.43 18.71 19.62
CA GLY A 14 -8.31 17.93 18.39
C GLY A 14 -8.41 18.73 17.08
N ARG A 15 -8.29 20.07 17.16
CA ARG A 15 -8.26 20.95 15.99
C ARG A 15 -6.82 21.21 15.55
N PRO A 16 -6.53 21.32 14.24
CA PRO A 16 -5.20 21.66 13.78
C PRO A 16 -4.80 23.06 14.31
N GLU A 17 -3.65 23.12 15.00
CA GLU A 17 -3.06 24.41 15.39
C GLU A 17 -2.80 25.25 14.15
N GLU A 18 -3.47 26.41 14.06
CA GLU A 18 -3.22 27.35 12.99
C GLU A 18 -1.84 27.99 13.14
N ALA A 19 -1.11 28.01 12.02
CA ALA A 19 -0.13 29.04 11.67
C ALA A 19 1.20 29.12 12.44
N GLY A 20 1.99 28.04 12.48
CA GLY A 20 3.44 28.18 12.67
C GLY A 20 4.27 27.91 11.42
N ALA A 21 3.70 27.22 10.42
CA ALA A 21 4.45 26.66 9.29
C ALA A 21 4.33 27.42 7.95
N LEU A 22 3.59 28.53 7.89
CA LEU A 22 3.38 29.29 6.65
C LEU A 22 4.18 30.60 6.55
N ALA A 23 5.02 30.92 7.52
CA ALA A 23 5.91 32.08 7.46
C ALA A 23 7.09 31.80 6.53
N GLY A 24 6.89 31.91 5.23
CA GLY A 24 7.89 31.68 4.17
C GLY A 24 7.31 31.27 2.83
N PHE A 25 6.00 31.10 2.73
CA PHE A 25 5.35 30.79 1.46
C PHE A 25 4.80 32.07 0.83
N GLU A 26 5.60 32.75 -0.01
CA GLU A 26 5.15 33.79 -0.92
C GLU A 26 4.34 33.16 -2.06
N GLY A 27 3.09 32.78 -1.75
CA GLY A 27 2.15 32.23 -2.72
C GLY A 27 1.00 33.17 -3.00
N SER A 28 0.66 33.40 -4.25
CA SER A 28 -0.56 34.13 -4.61
C SER A 28 -1.80 33.47 -4.00
N ALA A 29 -2.89 34.22 -3.78
CA ALA A 29 -4.17 33.69 -3.27
C ALA A 29 -4.67 32.43 -4.05
N ALA A 30 -4.34 32.33 -5.33
CA ALA A 30 -4.62 31.16 -6.18
C ALA A 30 -3.88 29.89 -5.69
N ASN A 31 -2.63 30.01 -5.23
CA ASN A 31 -1.85 28.88 -4.74
C ASN A 31 -2.36 28.40 -3.37
N VAL A 32 -2.83 29.30 -2.51
CA VAL A 32 -3.44 28.97 -1.22
C VAL A 32 -4.75 28.22 -1.44
N GLY A 33 -5.59 28.67 -2.39
CA GLY A 33 -6.82 28.00 -2.77
C GLY A 33 -6.59 26.61 -3.36
N ALA A 34 -5.58 26.46 -4.20
CA ALA A 34 -5.21 25.15 -4.78
C ALA A 34 -4.72 24.18 -3.69
N LEU A 35 -3.92 24.66 -2.74
CA LEU A 35 -3.45 23.85 -1.61
C LEU A 35 -4.61 23.44 -0.69
N ALA A 36 -5.52 24.33 -0.37
CA ALA A 36 -6.71 24.05 0.43
C ALA A 36 -7.60 22.99 -0.24
N ASN A 37 -7.79 23.06 -1.56
CA ASN A 37 -8.52 22.06 -2.32
C ASN A 37 -7.81 20.69 -2.31
N GLN A 38 -6.48 20.66 -2.42
CA GLN A 38 -5.71 19.41 -2.33
C GLN A 38 -5.81 18.79 -0.94
N VAL A 39 -5.69 19.59 0.13
CA VAL A 39 -5.85 19.11 1.52
C VAL A 39 -7.26 18.58 1.74
N GLY A 40 -8.28 19.28 1.25
CA GLY A 40 -9.68 18.85 1.32
C GLY A 40 -9.91 17.52 0.58
N ALA A 41 -9.33 17.34 -0.60
CA ALA A 41 -9.43 16.10 -1.36
C ALA A 41 -8.74 14.93 -0.64
N VAL A 42 -7.56 15.15 -0.06
CA VAL A 42 -6.87 14.11 0.73
C VAL A 42 -7.67 13.75 1.97
N ALA A 43 -8.23 14.73 2.67
CA ALA A 43 -9.06 14.48 3.85
C ALA A 43 -10.35 13.70 3.52
N SER A 44 -10.99 13.96 2.36
CA SER A 44 -12.18 13.19 1.93
C SER A 44 -11.82 11.73 1.63
N VAL A 45 -10.73 11.48 0.89
CA VAL A 45 -10.26 10.12 0.58
C VAL A 45 -9.91 9.36 1.86
N ALA A 46 -9.20 10.00 2.81
CA ALA A 46 -8.86 9.37 4.08
C ALA A 46 -10.11 9.02 4.92
N ARG A 47 -11.16 9.86 4.87
CA ARG A 47 -12.43 9.57 5.53
C ARG A 47 -13.15 8.40 4.89
N GLU A 48 -13.27 8.40 3.56
CA GLU A 48 -13.89 7.30 2.81
C GLU A 48 -13.17 5.97 3.07
N GLU A 49 -11.83 5.96 3.09
CA GLU A 49 -11.04 4.79 3.43
C GLU A 49 -11.33 4.29 4.86
N ALA A 50 -11.39 5.21 5.83
CA ALA A 50 -11.68 4.86 7.22
C ALA A 50 -13.10 4.29 7.38
N GLU A 51 -14.10 4.85 6.68
CA GLU A 51 -15.48 4.36 6.68
C GLU A 51 -15.60 2.97 6.06
N VAL A 52 -14.97 2.74 4.90
CA VAL A 52 -14.93 1.42 4.24
C VAL A 52 -14.25 0.39 5.15
N LYS A 53 -13.10 0.75 5.73
CA LYS A 53 -12.37 -0.12 6.65
C LYS A 53 -13.19 -0.46 7.89
N ALA A 54 -13.86 0.54 8.49
CA ALA A 54 -14.73 0.34 9.64
C ALA A 54 -15.91 -0.57 9.32
N ALA A 55 -16.54 -0.42 8.15
CA ALA A 55 -17.65 -1.27 7.70
C ALA A 55 -17.20 -2.73 7.52
N ILE A 56 -16.04 -2.98 6.90
CA ILE A 56 -15.48 -4.33 6.72
C ILE A 56 -15.15 -4.97 8.08
N VAL A 57 -14.51 -4.21 8.98
CA VAL A 57 -14.18 -4.69 10.33
C VAL A 57 -15.45 -5.02 11.12
N ALA A 58 -16.49 -4.18 11.04
CA ALA A 58 -17.77 -4.43 11.70
C ALA A 58 -18.50 -5.66 11.13
N ALA A 59 -18.41 -5.90 9.82
CA ALA A 59 -19.02 -7.07 9.17
C ALA A 59 -18.33 -8.39 9.52
N ASP A 60 -17.03 -8.36 9.84
CA ASP A 60 -16.20 -9.53 10.17
C ASP A 60 -15.30 -9.26 11.39
N GLU A 61 -15.90 -8.82 12.51
CA GLU A 61 -15.18 -8.46 13.73
C GLU A 61 -14.27 -9.57 14.25
N ARG A 62 -14.71 -10.84 14.13
CA ARG A 62 -13.97 -12.01 14.60
C ARG A 62 -13.10 -12.67 13.53
N GLU A 63 -13.00 -12.07 12.34
CA GLU A 63 -12.21 -12.58 11.21
C GLU A 63 -12.57 -14.03 10.80
N THR A 64 -13.84 -14.39 10.94
CA THR A 64 -14.35 -15.75 10.65
C THR A 64 -14.79 -15.92 9.21
N LYS A 65 -15.17 -14.82 8.54
CA LYS A 65 -15.65 -14.82 7.14
C LYS A 65 -14.54 -14.57 6.13
N GLY A 66 -13.36 -14.14 6.57
CA GLY A 66 -12.22 -13.82 5.70
C GLY A 66 -12.32 -12.48 4.96
N GLU A 67 -13.41 -11.72 5.13
CA GLU A 67 -13.57 -10.41 4.49
C GLU A 67 -12.52 -9.40 4.99
N ARG A 68 -12.23 -9.44 6.28
CA ARG A 68 -11.20 -8.58 6.89
C ARG A 68 -9.80 -8.85 6.32
N ALA A 69 -9.51 -10.08 5.94
CA ALA A 69 -8.23 -10.44 5.34
C ALA A 69 -7.99 -9.71 4.01
N LEU A 70 -9.04 -9.29 3.28
CA LEU A 70 -8.93 -8.53 2.03
C LEU A 70 -8.31 -7.15 2.23
N LEU A 71 -8.39 -6.58 3.44
CA LEU A 71 -7.72 -5.31 3.80
C LEU A 71 -6.19 -5.42 3.74
N ASN A 72 -5.66 -6.64 3.68
CA ASN A 72 -4.21 -6.89 3.60
C ASN A 72 -3.69 -7.02 2.16
N LEU A 73 -4.36 -6.42 1.16
CA LEU A 73 -3.82 -6.35 -0.20
C LEU A 73 -2.42 -5.70 -0.17
N GLY A 74 -1.44 -6.36 -0.76
CA GLY A 74 -0.05 -5.90 -0.78
C GLY A 74 0.75 -6.16 0.50
N HIS A 75 0.11 -6.47 1.64
CA HIS A 75 0.80 -6.55 2.94
C HIS A 75 1.83 -7.68 3.02
N THR A 76 1.59 -8.85 2.43
CA THR A 76 2.57 -9.96 2.47
C THR A 76 3.88 -9.56 1.78
N PHE A 77 3.82 -8.88 0.65
CA PHE A 77 4.99 -8.30 0.00
C PHE A 77 5.54 -7.10 0.79
N GLY A 78 4.67 -6.23 1.29
CA GLY A 78 5.03 -5.05 2.08
C GLY A 78 5.81 -5.41 3.33
N HIS A 79 5.35 -6.38 4.11
CA HIS A 79 6.06 -6.86 5.31
C HIS A 79 7.43 -7.47 4.97
N ALA A 80 7.55 -8.15 3.82
CA ALA A 80 8.84 -8.63 3.35
C ALA A 80 9.79 -7.46 3.03
N ILE A 81 9.28 -6.37 2.45
CA ILE A 81 10.06 -5.14 2.20
C ILE A 81 10.50 -4.52 3.53
N GLU A 82 9.57 -4.27 4.47
CA GLU A 82 9.88 -3.68 5.78
C GLU A 82 10.93 -4.50 6.54
N THR A 83 10.77 -5.81 6.56
CA THR A 83 11.70 -6.71 7.25
C THR A 83 13.06 -6.77 6.54
N GLY A 84 13.06 -6.84 5.22
CA GLY A 84 14.28 -6.97 4.42
C GLY A 84 15.13 -5.71 4.36
N THR A 85 14.51 -4.55 4.52
CA THR A 85 15.21 -3.24 4.57
C THR A 85 15.61 -2.82 5.99
N GLY A 86 15.10 -3.51 7.00
CA GLY A 86 15.16 -3.07 8.39
C GLY A 86 14.07 -2.04 8.70
N TYR A 87 13.38 -2.25 9.81
CA TYR A 87 12.27 -1.39 10.23
C TYR A 87 12.70 0.08 10.32
N GLY A 88 11.85 0.96 9.76
CA GLY A 88 12.06 2.42 9.77
C GLY A 88 12.76 2.99 8.53
N ASN A 89 13.30 2.16 7.62
CA ASN A 89 13.89 2.62 6.36
C ASN A 89 12.81 2.88 5.28
N TRP A 90 11.71 2.16 5.35
CA TRP A 90 10.51 2.38 4.53
C TRP A 90 9.32 2.64 5.44
N LEU A 91 8.47 3.59 5.04
CA LEU A 91 7.18 3.77 5.71
C LEU A 91 6.27 2.60 5.37
N HIS A 92 5.44 2.18 6.32
CA HIS A 92 4.50 1.08 6.11
C HIS A 92 3.64 1.27 4.85
N GLY A 93 3.10 2.47 4.64
CA GLY A 93 2.31 2.78 3.45
C GLY A 93 3.09 2.69 2.13
N GLU A 94 4.38 3.03 2.13
CA GLU A 94 5.27 2.87 0.97
C GLU A 94 5.50 1.39 0.66
N ALA A 95 5.80 0.60 1.69
CA ALA A 95 5.99 -0.84 1.55
C ALA A 95 4.72 -1.55 1.03
N VAL A 96 3.55 -1.17 1.57
CA VAL A 96 2.25 -1.69 1.13
C VAL A 96 1.94 -1.26 -0.31
N ALA A 97 2.28 -0.03 -0.71
CA ALA A 97 2.08 0.44 -2.09
C ALA A 97 2.91 -0.38 -3.09
N ALA A 98 4.22 -0.55 -2.82
CA ALA A 98 5.08 -1.41 -3.63
C ALA A 98 4.60 -2.87 -3.63
N GLY A 99 4.17 -3.37 -2.47
CA GLY A 99 3.59 -4.72 -2.34
C GLY A 99 2.28 -4.89 -3.13
N THR A 100 1.45 -3.85 -3.18
CA THR A 100 0.23 -3.87 -4.00
C THR A 100 0.58 -3.89 -5.49
N ALA A 101 1.59 -3.15 -5.94
CA ALA A 101 2.06 -3.21 -7.32
C ALA A 101 2.52 -4.63 -7.70
N MET A 102 3.19 -5.34 -6.78
CA MET A 102 3.58 -6.74 -6.99
C MET A 102 2.36 -7.68 -7.01
N ALA A 103 1.36 -7.46 -6.14
CA ALA A 103 0.13 -8.24 -6.16
C ALA A 103 -0.68 -8.04 -7.45
N LEU A 104 -0.68 -6.83 -8.02
CA LEU A 104 -1.27 -6.53 -9.32
C LEU A 104 -0.55 -7.26 -10.47
N ASP A 105 0.80 -7.25 -10.48
CA ASP A 105 1.57 -7.98 -11.50
C ASP A 105 1.31 -9.49 -11.42
N LEU A 106 1.27 -10.05 -10.21
CA LEU A 106 0.96 -11.46 -10.01
C LEU A 106 -0.47 -11.80 -10.46
N SER A 107 -1.44 -10.95 -10.15
CA SER A 107 -2.83 -11.12 -10.61
C SER A 107 -2.93 -11.09 -12.14
N ALA A 108 -2.14 -10.25 -12.80
CA ALA A 108 -2.06 -10.21 -14.26
C ALA A 108 -1.37 -11.46 -14.84
N ARG A 109 -0.35 -12.00 -14.18
CA ARG A 109 0.31 -13.27 -14.59
C ARG A 109 -0.61 -14.47 -14.43
N LEU A 110 -1.52 -14.43 -13.46
CA LEU A 110 -2.58 -15.42 -13.29
C LEU A 110 -3.70 -15.29 -14.36
N GLY A 111 -3.67 -14.24 -15.18
CA GLY A 111 -4.68 -13.99 -16.20
C GLY A 111 -5.98 -13.35 -15.66
N TRP A 112 -5.96 -12.87 -14.43
CA TRP A 112 -7.14 -12.29 -13.77
C TRP A 112 -7.31 -10.80 -14.01
N LEU A 113 -6.19 -10.07 -14.23
CA LEU A 113 -6.18 -8.66 -14.59
C LEU A 113 -5.60 -8.43 -15.97
N GLY A 114 -6.19 -7.50 -16.71
CA GLY A 114 -5.58 -6.96 -17.93
C GLY A 114 -4.35 -6.11 -17.61
N ARG A 115 -3.33 -6.17 -18.47
CA ARG A 115 -2.13 -5.32 -18.31
C ARG A 115 -2.47 -3.82 -18.32
N ALA A 116 -3.45 -3.41 -19.09
CA ALA A 116 -3.92 -2.02 -19.13
C ALA A 116 -4.48 -1.55 -17.78
N ASP A 117 -5.17 -2.44 -17.04
CA ASP A 117 -5.68 -2.13 -15.70
C ASP A 117 -4.53 -1.98 -14.70
N VAL A 118 -3.54 -2.88 -14.75
CA VAL A 118 -2.33 -2.79 -13.92
C VAL A 118 -1.61 -1.46 -14.17
N GLU A 119 -1.31 -1.13 -15.43
CA GLU A 119 -0.66 0.13 -15.79
C GLU A 119 -1.45 1.36 -15.35
N ARG A 120 -2.79 1.30 -15.44
CA ARG A 120 -3.65 2.38 -14.95
C ARG A 120 -3.46 2.62 -13.46
N VAL A 121 -3.44 1.56 -12.65
CA VAL A 121 -3.23 1.68 -11.20
C VAL A 121 -1.82 2.16 -10.89
N LEU A 122 -0.78 1.62 -11.55
CA LEU A 122 0.59 2.04 -11.34
C LEU A 122 0.79 3.53 -11.65
N ARG A 123 0.21 4.04 -12.75
CA ARG A 123 0.23 5.49 -13.06
C ARG A 123 -0.44 6.34 -11.98
N LEU A 124 -1.48 5.85 -11.32
CA LEU A 124 -2.10 6.56 -10.19
C LEU A 124 -1.15 6.60 -8.98
N TYR A 125 -0.45 5.49 -8.69
CA TYR A 125 0.53 5.43 -7.60
C TYR A 125 1.71 6.37 -7.87
N GLU A 126 2.25 6.37 -9.07
CA GLU A 126 3.32 7.30 -9.49
C GLU A 126 2.90 8.76 -9.34
N ARG A 127 1.68 9.12 -9.78
CA ARG A 127 1.13 10.48 -9.58
C ARG A 127 0.97 10.84 -8.11
N ALA A 128 0.65 9.88 -7.26
CA ALA A 128 0.60 10.04 -5.81
C ALA A 128 1.99 9.99 -5.16
N ARG A 129 3.07 9.81 -5.94
CA ARG A 129 4.46 9.65 -5.48
C ARG A 129 4.64 8.45 -4.55
N LEU A 130 3.84 7.41 -4.76
CA LEU A 130 3.98 6.13 -4.07
C LEU A 130 4.93 5.22 -4.86
N PRO A 131 5.76 4.43 -4.18
CA PRO A 131 6.63 3.48 -4.85
C PRO A 131 5.82 2.36 -5.51
N VAL A 132 6.22 1.98 -6.73
CA VAL A 132 5.60 0.91 -7.52
C VAL A 132 6.53 -0.30 -7.68
N ALA A 133 7.69 -0.28 -7.04
CA ALA A 133 8.67 -1.35 -7.02
C ALA A 133 9.32 -1.44 -5.63
N PRO A 134 9.79 -2.63 -5.23
CA PRO A 134 10.56 -2.79 -4.00
C PRO A 134 11.89 -2.04 -4.08
N PRO A 135 12.57 -1.80 -2.93
CA PRO A 135 13.86 -1.14 -2.90
C PRO A 135 14.94 -1.98 -3.62
N PRO A 136 15.93 -1.34 -4.23
CA PRO A 136 17.08 -2.05 -4.78
C PRO A 136 17.83 -2.80 -3.68
N GLY A 137 18.34 -3.98 -4.02
CA GLY A 137 19.12 -4.82 -3.10
C GLY A 137 18.31 -5.90 -2.37
N LEU A 138 16.99 -5.87 -2.40
CA LEU A 138 16.15 -6.96 -1.91
C LEU A 138 15.85 -7.94 -3.06
N GLY A 139 16.69 -8.96 -3.20
CA GLY A 139 16.56 -9.92 -4.30
C GLY A 139 15.41 -10.92 -4.11
N PRO A 140 14.99 -11.63 -5.17
CA PRO A 140 13.86 -12.56 -5.16
C PRO A 140 13.97 -13.68 -4.11
N ASP A 141 15.17 -14.21 -3.88
CA ASP A 141 15.39 -15.27 -2.88
C ASP A 141 15.23 -14.74 -1.45
N ALA A 142 15.70 -13.52 -1.18
CA ALA A 142 15.48 -12.86 0.10
C ALA A 142 14.00 -12.63 0.35
N PHE A 143 13.25 -12.17 -0.67
CA PHE A 143 11.80 -12.03 -0.60
C PHE A 143 11.11 -13.34 -0.22
N LEU A 144 11.41 -14.43 -0.94
CA LEU A 144 10.80 -15.74 -0.67
C LEU A 144 11.10 -16.22 0.76
N ASN A 145 12.33 -16.02 1.24
CA ASN A 145 12.71 -16.37 2.60
C ASN A 145 11.93 -15.54 3.65
N LEU A 146 11.78 -14.24 3.44
CA LEU A 146 11.03 -13.35 4.33
C LEU A 146 9.54 -13.70 4.34
N MET A 147 8.94 -13.91 3.17
CA MET A 147 7.54 -14.36 3.05
C MET A 147 7.32 -15.75 3.68
N ALA A 148 8.33 -16.62 3.67
CA ALA A 148 8.26 -17.95 4.30
C ALA A 148 8.25 -17.90 5.84
N VAL A 149 8.71 -16.81 6.47
CA VAL A 149 8.59 -16.61 7.92
C VAL A 149 7.13 -16.45 8.31
N ASP A 150 6.35 -15.72 7.52
CA ASP A 150 4.90 -15.55 7.69
C ASP A 150 4.13 -16.88 7.44
N LYS A 151 4.70 -17.75 6.58
CA LYS A 151 4.21 -19.11 6.30
C LYS A 151 4.10 -20.00 7.55
N LYS A 152 4.97 -19.82 8.56
CA LYS A 152 4.92 -20.61 9.79
C LYS A 152 3.68 -20.34 10.61
N ALA A 153 3.09 -19.15 10.47
CA ALA A 153 1.85 -18.77 11.12
C ALA A 153 0.59 -19.28 10.39
N THR A 154 0.71 -19.70 9.11
CA THR A 154 -0.41 -20.03 8.22
C THR A 154 -0.33 -21.44 7.62
N GLU A 155 -0.15 -22.47 8.45
CA GLU A 155 -0.19 -23.90 8.02
C GLU A 155 0.78 -24.25 6.86
N GLY A 156 1.88 -23.54 6.75
CA GLY A 156 2.91 -23.87 5.76
C GLY A 156 2.66 -23.34 4.34
N ARG A 157 1.68 -22.46 4.11
CA ARG A 157 1.40 -21.85 2.80
C ARG A 157 1.52 -20.33 2.86
N ILE A 158 2.09 -19.72 1.83
CA ILE A 158 2.07 -18.26 1.67
C ILE A 158 0.66 -17.87 1.25
N ARG A 159 -0.04 -17.11 2.08
CA ARG A 159 -1.34 -16.56 1.75
C ARG A 159 -1.17 -15.16 1.20
N LEU A 160 -1.72 -14.92 0.00
CA LEU A 160 -1.68 -13.64 -0.69
C LEU A 160 -3.09 -13.11 -0.88
N VAL A 161 -3.27 -11.83 -0.73
CA VAL A 161 -4.45 -11.14 -1.23
C VAL A 161 -4.14 -10.68 -2.64
N LEU A 162 -4.94 -11.14 -3.60
CA LEU A 162 -4.79 -10.90 -5.03
C LEU A 162 -6.10 -10.36 -5.60
N LEU A 163 -6.05 -9.83 -6.83
CA LEU A 163 -7.21 -9.25 -7.50
C LEU A 163 -7.69 -10.13 -8.66
N GLU A 164 -8.91 -10.62 -8.59
CA GLU A 164 -9.60 -11.26 -9.73
C GLU A 164 -10.19 -10.23 -10.72
N GLY A 165 -10.17 -8.96 -10.36
CA GLY A 165 -10.63 -7.81 -11.12
C GLY A 165 -10.47 -6.56 -10.27
N LEU A 166 -10.46 -5.37 -10.86
CA LEU A 166 -10.48 -4.11 -10.09
C LEU A 166 -11.75 -4.10 -9.22
N GLY A 167 -11.57 -3.85 -7.91
CA GLY A 167 -12.65 -3.88 -6.94
C GLY A 167 -13.02 -5.29 -6.42
N ARG A 168 -12.35 -6.35 -6.88
CA ARG A 168 -12.62 -7.72 -6.43
C ARG A 168 -11.34 -8.43 -6.01
N ALA A 169 -11.09 -8.47 -4.70
CA ALA A 169 -9.96 -9.13 -4.08
C ALA A 169 -10.33 -10.52 -3.54
N VAL A 170 -9.36 -11.42 -3.50
CA VAL A 170 -9.48 -12.78 -2.93
C VAL A 170 -8.22 -13.14 -2.17
N VAL A 171 -8.37 -14.00 -1.15
CA VAL A 171 -7.24 -14.61 -0.44
C VAL A 171 -6.87 -15.93 -1.10
N ARG A 172 -5.60 -16.09 -1.50
CA ARG A 172 -5.09 -17.31 -2.14
C ARG A 172 -3.87 -17.87 -1.41
N GLY A 173 -3.91 -19.18 -1.13
CA GLY A 173 -2.78 -19.92 -0.55
C GLY A 173 -2.17 -20.95 -1.51
N ASP A 174 -2.65 -21.00 -2.76
CA ASP A 174 -2.30 -21.97 -3.79
C ASP A 174 -1.68 -21.30 -5.03
N THR A 175 -1.03 -20.15 -4.85
CA THR A 175 -0.37 -19.43 -5.94
C THR A 175 0.75 -20.29 -6.54
N PRO A 176 0.77 -20.49 -7.88
CA PRO A 176 1.82 -21.25 -8.55
C PRO A 176 3.21 -20.65 -8.26
N PRO A 177 4.16 -21.44 -7.73
CA PRO A 177 5.48 -20.92 -7.33
C PRO A 177 6.24 -20.25 -8.47
N GLY A 178 6.10 -20.76 -9.71
CA GLY A 178 6.74 -20.16 -10.88
C GLY A 178 6.23 -18.75 -11.22
N LEU A 179 4.93 -18.48 -11.03
CA LEU A 179 4.36 -17.15 -11.27
C LEU A 179 4.76 -16.17 -10.16
N LEU A 180 4.76 -16.64 -8.90
CA LEU A 180 5.27 -15.84 -7.79
C LEU A 180 6.75 -15.48 -8.02
N ARG A 181 7.59 -16.46 -8.38
CA ARG A 181 8.99 -16.21 -8.71
C ARG A 181 9.15 -15.20 -9.84
N ALA A 182 8.39 -15.34 -10.93
CA ALA A 182 8.44 -14.41 -12.06
C ALA A 182 8.03 -12.99 -11.70
N THR A 183 7.09 -12.82 -10.74
CA THR A 183 6.73 -11.51 -10.20
C THR A 183 7.89 -10.92 -9.39
N LEU A 184 8.53 -11.70 -8.54
CA LEU A 184 9.68 -11.25 -7.75
C LEU A 184 10.87 -10.87 -8.66
N ASP A 185 11.19 -11.69 -9.66
CA ASP A 185 12.26 -11.42 -10.63
C ASP A 185 12.00 -10.15 -11.46
N ALA A 186 10.74 -9.84 -11.73
CA ALA A 186 10.35 -8.62 -12.44
C ALA A 186 10.40 -7.37 -11.54
N GLY A 187 9.99 -7.50 -10.28
CA GLY A 187 9.94 -6.39 -9.33
C GLY A 187 11.30 -6.01 -8.74
N CYS A 188 12.18 -6.98 -8.51
CA CYS A 188 13.48 -6.80 -7.83
C CYS A 188 14.64 -6.46 -8.78
N ARG A 189 14.44 -5.63 -9.79
CA ARG A 189 15.48 -5.21 -10.76
C ARG A 189 16.23 -3.97 -10.30
#